data_5c86ff12433c6e906cb5486ee798be8c
#
_entry.id   5c86ff12433c6e906cb5486ee798be8c
#
_cell.length_a   1.000
_cell.length_b   1.000
_cell.length_c   1.000
_cell.angle_alpha   90.00
_cell.angle_beta   90.00
_cell.angle_gamma   90.00
#
_symmetry.space_group_name_H-M   'P 1'
#
loop_
_entity.id
_entity.type
_entity.pdbx_description
1 polymer ?
#
loop_
_entity_poly.entity_id
_entity_poly.type
_entity_poly.pdbx_seq_one_letter_code
_entity_poly.pdbx_strand_id
1 'polypeptide(L)'
;MAKKRQHRYHHGDLSRALLQEAVHTIQKDGVDALTLRQVGSRLGVSRTALYRHFADKSALLAAVAAEGFRMLRVQLEQAWQENGGGTEGFAAMGAAYIRFAVAHPSHYRVMFGGYVRGAAQGTELEREGGAAFQALVDAIFALQRDGILRKDHPLELAQYIWANVHGIAMFAIDGLLRQPVDEVIRFSHERMLGGIVTAKTSDQRPATSDQRGVE
;
A
#
# COMPACT_ATOMS: atom_id res chain seq x y z
N MET A 1 -26.10 -5.11 43.42
CA MET A 1 -26.31 -5.08 41.95
C MET A 1 -25.54 -3.93 41.38
N ALA A 2 -24.40 -4.16 40.74
CA ALA A 2 -23.53 -3.12 40.19
C ALA A 2 -24.08 -2.67 38.85
N LYS A 3 -24.44 -1.39 38.72
CA LYS A 3 -24.87 -0.72 37.50
C LYS A 3 -23.70 -0.67 36.54
N LYS A 4 -23.75 -1.49 35.45
CA LYS A 4 -22.81 -1.44 34.32
C LYS A 4 -22.83 -0.03 33.77
N ARG A 5 -21.72 0.74 33.93
CA ARG A 5 -21.52 2.06 33.33
C ARG A 5 -21.60 1.90 31.81
N GLN A 6 -22.70 2.39 31.20
CA GLN A 6 -22.79 2.59 29.75
C GLN A 6 -21.76 3.66 29.38
N HIS A 7 -20.65 3.25 28.76
CA HIS A 7 -19.73 4.15 28.11
C HIS A 7 -20.50 4.82 26.95
N ARG A 8 -20.87 6.10 27.13
CA ARG A 8 -21.37 6.94 26.04
C ARG A 8 -20.20 7.19 25.10
N TYR A 9 -20.09 6.39 24.05
CA TYR A 9 -19.19 6.67 22.94
C TYR A 9 -19.66 7.94 22.21
N HIS A 10 -18.78 8.92 22.05
CA HIS A 10 -19.01 10.03 21.13
C HIS A 10 -19.03 9.46 19.68
N HIS A 11 -19.80 10.09 18.76
CA HIS A 11 -20.04 9.53 17.43
C HIS A 11 -18.75 9.16 16.65
N GLY A 12 -17.66 9.92 16.78
CA GLY A 12 -16.36 9.59 16.17
C GLY A 12 -15.65 8.39 16.84
N ASP A 13 -15.78 8.25 18.14
CA ASP A 13 -15.16 7.16 18.90
C ASP A 13 -15.80 5.80 18.58
N LEU A 14 -17.12 5.76 18.32
CA LEU A 14 -17.82 4.52 18.04
C LEU A 14 -17.47 3.97 16.67
N SER A 15 -17.41 4.81 15.62
CA SER A 15 -16.99 4.39 14.28
C SER A 15 -15.60 3.78 14.31
N ARG A 16 -14.66 4.45 14.96
CA ARG A 16 -13.29 3.97 15.14
C ARG A 16 -13.23 2.66 15.94
N ALA A 17 -13.98 2.54 17.02
CA ALA A 17 -14.03 1.31 17.80
C ALA A 17 -14.59 0.14 16.98
N LEU A 18 -15.61 0.38 16.15
CA LEU A 18 -16.18 -0.63 15.24
C LEU A 18 -15.16 -1.09 14.19
N LEU A 19 -14.36 -0.17 13.62
CA LEU A 19 -13.28 -0.52 12.68
C LEU A 19 -12.20 -1.34 13.36
N GLN A 20 -11.74 -0.93 14.55
CA GLN A 20 -10.72 -1.67 15.30
C GLN A 20 -11.17 -3.08 15.65
N GLU A 21 -12.42 -3.24 16.11
CA GLU A 21 -12.98 -4.57 16.42
C GLU A 21 -13.16 -5.42 15.16
N ALA A 22 -13.50 -4.81 14.01
CA ALA A 22 -13.55 -5.51 12.74
C ALA A 22 -12.17 -6.04 12.34
N VAL A 23 -11.13 -5.20 12.40
CA VAL A 23 -9.73 -5.59 12.12
C VAL A 23 -9.26 -6.70 13.04
N HIS A 24 -9.57 -6.61 14.35
CA HIS A 24 -9.26 -7.66 15.31
C HIS A 24 -9.97 -8.98 14.98
N THR A 25 -11.25 -8.92 14.59
CA THR A 25 -12.03 -10.11 14.19
C THR A 25 -11.42 -10.73 12.92
N ILE A 26 -11.06 -9.91 11.93
CA ILE A 26 -10.43 -10.37 10.68
C ILE A 26 -9.10 -11.05 10.97
N GLN A 27 -8.30 -10.47 11.87
CA GLN A 27 -7.01 -11.04 12.25
C GLN A 27 -7.14 -12.43 12.88
N LYS A 28 -8.17 -12.62 13.71
CA LYS A 28 -8.37 -13.84 14.45
C LYS A 28 -9.09 -14.92 13.66
N ASP A 29 -10.18 -14.55 12.99
CA ASP A 29 -11.16 -15.48 12.45
C ASP A 29 -11.26 -15.41 10.90
N GLY A 30 -10.55 -14.47 10.26
CA GLY A 30 -10.60 -14.23 8.81
C GLY A 30 -11.75 -13.31 8.40
N VAL A 31 -11.67 -12.78 7.14
CA VAL A 31 -12.65 -11.83 6.60
C VAL A 31 -14.05 -12.45 6.47
N ASP A 32 -14.12 -13.74 6.10
CA ASP A 32 -15.40 -14.40 5.84
C ASP A 32 -16.22 -14.59 7.13
N ALA A 33 -15.55 -14.82 8.24
CA ALA A 33 -16.18 -14.96 9.55
C ALA A 33 -16.71 -13.63 10.13
N LEU A 34 -16.29 -12.47 9.60
CA LEU A 34 -16.73 -11.18 10.09
C LEU A 34 -18.23 -10.97 9.86
N THR A 35 -18.94 -10.57 10.91
CA THR A 35 -20.33 -10.11 10.83
C THR A 35 -20.50 -8.83 11.65
N LEU A 36 -21.36 -7.91 11.17
CA LEU A 36 -21.70 -6.70 11.91
C LEU A 36 -22.24 -7.02 13.31
N ARG A 37 -23.03 -8.09 13.44
CA ARG A 37 -23.63 -8.51 14.71
C ARG A 37 -22.55 -8.88 15.75
N GLN A 38 -21.51 -9.62 15.34
CA GLN A 38 -20.39 -9.97 16.21
C GLN A 38 -19.65 -8.72 16.69
N VAL A 39 -19.30 -7.81 15.77
CA VAL A 39 -18.59 -6.57 16.08
C VAL A 39 -19.39 -5.73 17.08
N GLY A 40 -20.68 -5.52 16.82
CA GLY A 40 -21.56 -4.78 17.74
C GLY A 40 -21.72 -5.45 19.09
N SER A 41 -21.85 -6.79 19.14
CA SER A 41 -21.99 -7.56 20.37
C SER A 41 -20.75 -7.48 21.25
N ARG A 42 -19.54 -7.59 20.67
CA ARG A 42 -18.28 -7.50 21.41
C ARG A 42 -18.06 -6.12 22.04
N LEU A 43 -18.52 -5.07 21.36
CA LEU A 43 -18.44 -3.69 21.86
C LEU A 43 -19.64 -3.31 22.78
N GLY A 44 -20.62 -4.19 22.95
CA GLY A 44 -21.81 -3.91 23.73
C GLY A 44 -22.70 -2.81 23.12
N VAL A 45 -22.67 -2.64 21.80
CA VAL A 45 -23.39 -1.60 21.06
C VAL A 45 -24.76 -2.11 20.64
N SER A 46 -25.78 -1.25 20.73
CA SER A 46 -27.10 -1.59 20.23
C SER A 46 -27.11 -1.78 18.72
N ARG A 47 -27.99 -2.65 18.22
CA ARG A 47 -28.15 -2.89 16.78
C ARG A 47 -28.42 -1.58 16.01
N THR A 48 -29.30 -0.73 16.54
CA THR A 48 -29.62 0.56 15.94
C THR A 48 -28.41 1.48 15.82
N ALA A 49 -27.56 1.55 16.85
CA ALA A 49 -26.35 2.37 16.82
C ALA A 49 -25.35 1.83 15.79
N LEU A 50 -25.18 0.51 15.69
CA LEU A 50 -24.31 -0.14 14.70
C LEU A 50 -24.73 0.18 13.27
N TYR A 51 -26.00 -0.04 12.91
CA TYR A 51 -26.51 0.19 11.56
C TYR A 51 -26.61 1.68 11.17
N ARG A 52 -26.47 2.60 12.10
CA ARG A 52 -26.30 4.04 11.80
C ARG A 52 -24.91 4.37 11.26
N HIS A 53 -23.90 3.55 11.58
CA HIS A 53 -22.54 3.74 11.10
C HIS A 53 -22.25 2.93 9.85
N PHE A 54 -22.69 1.68 9.80
CA PHE A 54 -22.43 0.78 8.67
C PHE A 54 -23.73 0.06 8.28
N ALA A 55 -24.19 0.29 7.07
CA ALA A 55 -25.42 -0.30 6.55
C ALA A 55 -25.36 -1.83 6.49
N ASP A 56 -24.18 -2.37 6.12
CA ASP A 56 -23.93 -3.80 5.95
C ASP A 56 -22.45 -4.13 6.13
N LYS A 57 -22.09 -5.42 5.99
CA LYS A 57 -20.71 -5.92 6.06
C LYS A 57 -19.82 -5.27 5.02
N SER A 58 -20.35 -5.02 3.80
CA SER A 58 -19.59 -4.42 2.70
C SER A 58 -19.18 -2.99 3.04
N ALA A 59 -20.08 -2.19 3.62
CA ALA A 59 -19.79 -0.84 4.09
C ALA A 59 -18.70 -0.82 5.17
N LEU A 60 -18.74 -1.77 6.12
CA LEU A 60 -17.69 -1.90 7.14
C LEU A 60 -16.34 -2.29 6.52
N LEU A 61 -16.32 -3.27 5.61
CA LEU A 61 -15.11 -3.68 4.91
C LEU A 61 -14.55 -2.57 4.02
N ALA A 62 -15.40 -1.79 3.35
CA ALA A 62 -14.97 -0.63 2.57
C ALA A 62 -14.28 0.43 3.45
N ALA A 63 -14.79 0.66 4.66
CA ALA A 63 -14.16 1.58 5.60
C ALA A 63 -12.82 1.04 6.14
N VAL A 64 -12.70 -0.28 6.41
CA VAL A 64 -11.41 -0.93 6.76
C VAL A 64 -10.41 -0.78 5.63
N ALA A 65 -10.82 -1.00 4.37
CA ALA A 65 -9.95 -0.83 3.21
C ALA A 65 -9.51 0.62 3.02
N ALA A 66 -10.42 1.59 3.18
CA ALA A 66 -10.11 3.02 3.08
C ALA A 66 -9.08 3.44 4.16
N GLU A 67 -9.26 2.97 5.40
CA GLU A 67 -8.27 3.18 6.47
C GLU A 67 -6.91 2.58 6.09
N GLY A 68 -6.88 1.35 5.55
CA GLY A 68 -5.67 0.69 5.11
C GLY A 68 -4.94 1.46 4.00
N PHE A 69 -5.65 1.94 2.98
CA PHE A 69 -5.06 2.74 1.90
C PHE A 69 -4.53 4.08 2.40
N ARG A 70 -5.24 4.75 3.32
CA ARG A 70 -4.75 5.99 3.94
C ARG A 70 -3.46 5.75 4.73
N MET A 71 -3.40 4.69 5.53
CA MET A 71 -2.19 4.32 6.29
C MET A 71 -1.03 4.00 5.35
N LEU A 72 -1.27 3.23 4.29
CA LEU A 72 -0.27 2.90 3.28
C LEU A 72 0.26 4.17 2.62
N ARG A 73 -0.62 5.05 2.13
CA ARG A 73 -0.22 6.32 1.51
C ARG A 73 0.69 7.15 2.42
N VAL A 74 0.31 7.33 3.68
CA VAL A 74 1.13 8.09 4.65
C VAL A 74 2.52 7.46 4.80
N GLN A 75 2.63 6.14 4.88
CA GLN A 75 3.92 5.47 4.98
C GLN A 75 4.77 5.61 3.71
N LEU A 76 4.14 5.57 2.53
CA LEU A 76 4.85 5.78 1.25
C LEU A 76 5.39 7.21 1.15
N GLU A 77 4.57 8.21 1.44
CA GLU A 77 4.95 9.62 1.43
C GLU A 77 6.06 9.92 2.45
N GLN A 78 5.96 9.38 3.66
CA GLN A 78 7.00 9.51 4.69
C GLN A 78 8.31 8.87 4.25
N ALA A 79 8.27 7.64 3.73
CA ALA A 79 9.46 6.94 3.25
C ALA A 79 10.17 7.71 2.14
N TRP A 80 9.42 8.32 1.20
CA TRP A 80 9.98 9.18 0.17
C TRP A 80 10.66 10.41 0.75
N GLN A 81 9.99 11.14 1.65
CA GLN A 81 10.48 12.39 2.22
C GLN A 81 11.68 12.21 3.14
N GLU A 82 11.61 11.23 4.05
CA GLU A 82 12.65 10.98 5.04
C GLU A 82 13.97 10.50 4.42
N ASN A 83 13.91 9.92 3.20
CA ASN A 83 15.10 9.49 2.45
C ASN A 83 15.49 10.47 1.33
N GLY A 84 14.99 11.71 1.36
CA GLY A 84 15.40 12.78 0.45
C GLY A 84 14.92 12.61 -0.99
N GLY A 85 13.91 11.77 -1.25
CA GLY A 85 13.45 11.47 -2.61
C GLY A 85 14.50 10.70 -3.43
N GLY A 86 14.49 10.89 -4.75
CA GLY A 86 15.45 10.24 -5.64
C GLY A 86 15.40 8.71 -5.57
N THR A 87 16.49 8.06 -5.89
CA THR A 87 16.62 6.59 -5.88
C THR A 87 16.41 6.00 -4.49
N GLU A 88 16.97 6.65 -3.47
CA GLU A 88 16.88 6.19 -2.08
C GLU A 88 15.44 6.29 -1.55
N GLY A 89 14.77 7.42 -1.78
CA GLY A 89 13.35 7.58 -1.44
C GLY A 89 12.45 6.57 -2.13
N PHE A 90 12.75 6.27 -3.40
CA PHE A 90 12.01 5.28 -4.17
C PHE A 90 12.21 3.85 -3.64
N ALA A 91 13.44 3.49 -3.26
CA ALA A 91 13.75 2.24 -2.60
C ALA A 91 12.99 2.10 -1.27
N ALA A 92 13.03 3.17 -0.48
CA ALA A 92 12.34 3.23 0.81
C ALA A 92 10.82 3.07 0.66
N MET A 93 10.20 3.68 -0.38
CA MET A 93 8.77 3.49 -0.68
C MET A 93 8.44 2.03 -0.97
N GLY A 94 9.22 1.35 -1.81
CA GLY A 94 9.02 -0.07 -2.10
C GLY A 94 9.12 -0.95 -0.86
N ALA A 95 10.11 -0.68 -0.01
CA ALA A 95 10.28 -1.35 1.27
C ALA A 95 9.11 -1.07 2.23
N ALA A 96 8.65 0.19 2.32
CA ALA A 96 7.52 0.59 3.15
C ALA A 96 6.23 -0.11 2.72
N TYR A 97 5.98 -0.27 1.42
CA TYR A 97 4.83 -1.00 0.90
C TYR A 97 4.78 -2.45 1.40
N ILE A 98 5.90 -3.17 1.26
CA ILE A 98 5.98 -4.58 1.65
C ILE A 98 5.87 -4.72 3.18
N ARG A 99 6.58 -3.88 3.94
CA ARG A 99 6.51 -3.88 5.41
C ARG A 99 5.13 -3.53 5.94
N PHE A 100 4.41 -2.61 5.27
CA PHE A 100 3.01 -2.32 5.59
C PHE A 100 2.14 -3.58 5.52
N ALA A 101 2.26 -4.36 4.44
CA ALA A 101 1.48 -5.58 4.28
C ALA A 101 1.76 -6.60 5.40
N VAL A 102 3.03 -6.77 5.77
CA VAL A 102 3.45 -7.67 6.86
C VAL A 102 2.96 -7.17 8.23
N ALA A 103 3.01 -5.86 8.47
CA ALA A 103 2.56 -5.27 9.74
C ALA A 103 1.03 -5.21 9.87
N HIS A 104 0.31 -5.08 8.75
CA HIS A 104 -1.14 -4.89 8.71
C HIS A 104 -1.86 -5.90 7.78
N PRO A 105 -1.66 -7.23 7.96
CA PRO A 105 -2.15 -8.24 7.03
C PRO A 105 -3.68 -8.25 6.92
N SER A 106 -4.40 -7.91 8.01
CA SER A 106 -5.86 -7.83 8.01
C SER A 106 -6.38 -6.73 7.08
N HIS A 107 -5.83 -5.52 7.17
CA HIS A 107 -6.15 -4.42 6.25
C HIS A 107 -5.78 -4.80 4.82
N TYR A 108 -4.57 -5.30 4.61
CA TYR A 108 -4.06 -5.64 3.29
C TYR A 108 -4.93 -6.69 2.58
N ARG A 109 -5.39 -7.72 3.29
CA ARG A 109 -6.31 -8.72 2.74
C ARG A 109 -7.66 -8.13 2.36
N VAL A 110 -8.20 -7.16 3.11
CA VAL A 110 -9.45 -6.49 2.77
C VAL A 110 -9.26 -5.54 1.58
N MET A 111 -8.16 -4.79 1.54
CA MET A 111 -7.82 -3.86 0.45
C MET A 111 -7.76 -4.56 -0.91
N PHE A 112 -7.14 -5.74 -0.97
CA PHE A 112 -6.80 -6.41 -2.23
C PHE A 112 -7.48 -7.77 -2.45
N GLY A 113 -8.14 -8.33 -1.43
CA GLY A 113 -8.75 -9.66 -1.47
C GLY A 113 -10.07 -9.78 -2.25
N GLY A 114 -10.51 -8.71 -2.91
CA GLY A 114 -11.74 -8.72 -3.72
C GLY A 114 -13.03 -8.47 -2.93
N TYR A 115 -12.97 -8.29 -1.63
CA TYR A 115 -14.14 -8.08 -0.75
C TYR A 115 -14.86 -6.74 -0.98
N VAL A 116 -14.17 -5.78 -1.57
CA VAL A 116 -14.66 -4.41 -1.81
C VAL A 116 -14.74 -4.07 -3.31
N ARG A 117 -14.72 -5.08 -4.18
CA ARG A 117 -14.87 -4.88 -5.63
C ARG A 117 -16.25 -4.27 -5.94
N GLY A 118 -16.26 -3.24 -6.78
CA GLY A 118 -17.51 -2.55 -7.16
C GLY A 118 -17.98 -1.53 -6.14
N ALA A 119 -17.13 -1.09 -5.22
CA ALA A 119 -17.40 0.10 -4.40
C ALA A 119 -17.79 1.27 -5.33
N ALA A 120 -18.86 2.01 -4.96
CA ALA A 120 -19.38 3.08 -5.79
C ALA A 120 -18.35 4.18 -6.02
N GLN A 121 -18.42 4.84 -7.18
CA GLN A 121 -17.57 5.99 -7.51
C GLN A 121 -17.79 7.12 -6.49
N GLY A 122 -16.73 7.88 -6.21
CA GLY A 122 -16.76 8.99 -5.26
C GLY A 122 -16.72 8.58 -3.78
N THR A 123 -16.53 7.30 -3.49
CA THR A 123 -16.41 6.81 -2.10
C THR A 123 -15.06 7.17 -1.47
N GLU A 124 -15.01 7.16 -0.13
CA GLU A 124 -13.74 7.32 0.61
C GLU A 124 -12.72 6.27 0.20
N LEU A 125 -13.16 5.02 -0.02
CA LEU A 125 -12.30 3.94 -0.48
C LEU A 125 -11.62 4.24 -1.82
N GLU A 126 -12.40 4.71 -2.81
CA GLU A 126 -11.85 5.07 -4.13
C GLU A 126 -10.86 6.23 -4.02
N ARG A 127 -11.18 7.24 -3.22
CA ARG A 127 -10.30 8.39 -3.00
C ARG A 127 -8.99 8.00 -2.34
N GLU A 128 -9.02 7.23 -1.25
CA GLU A 128 -7.81 6.82 -0.54
C GLU A 128 -6.99 5.80 -1.35
N GLY A 129 -7.63 4.87 -2.06
CA GLY A 129 -6.96 3.94 -2.96
C GLY A 129 -6.27 4.65 -4.12
N GLY A 130 -6.97 5.59 -4.76
CA GLY A 130 -6.41 6.44 -5.83
C GLY A 130 -5.25 7.29 -5.33
N ALA A 131 -5.36 7.91 -4.16
CA ALA A 131 -4.31 8.72 -3.57
C ALA A 131 -3.04 7.89 -3.22
N ALA A 132 -3.21 6.66 -2.72
CA ALA A 132 -2.07 5.77 -2.47
C ALA A 132 -1.33 5.38 -3.75
N PHE A 133 -2.06 5.12 -4.85
CA PHE A 133 -1.46 4.86 -6.16
C PHE A 133 -0.81 6.12 -6.76
N GLN A 134 -1.45 7.29 -6.60
CA GLN A 134 -0.92 8.56 -7.09
C GLN A 134 0.43 8.91 -6.45
N ALA A 135 0.66 8.60 -5.17
CA ALA A 135 1.96 8.80 -4.52
C ALA A 135 3.10 8.06 -5.25
N LEU A 136 2.85 6.84 -5.76
CA LEU A 136 3.83 6.12 -6.60
C LEU A 136 4.02 6.80 -7.96
N VAL A 137 2.95 7.23 -8.59
CA VAL A 137 3.00 7.93 -9.89
C VAL A 137 3.80 9.22 -9.78
N ASP A 138 3.58 10.01 -8.71
CA ASP A 138 4.29 11.26 -8.47
C ASP A 138 5.80 11.04 -8.26
N ALA A 139 6.17 9.98 -7.54
CA ALA A 139 7.58 9.59 -7.36
C ALA A 139 8.22 9.20 -8.70
N ILE A 140 7.51 8.46 -9.57
CA ILE A 140 8.00 8.11 -10.92
C ILE A 140 8.19 9.35 -11.77
N PHE A 141 7.23 10.30 -11.77
CA PHE A 141 7.36 11.56 -12.49
C PHE A 141 8.58 12.36 -12.04
N ALA A 142 8.82 12.44 -10.74
CA ALA A 142 9.99 13.11 -10.18
C ALA A 142 11.30 12.47 -10.71
N LEU A 143 11.40 11.15 -10.66
CA LEU A 143 12.58 10.41 -11.11
C LEU A 143 12.80 10.49 -12.64
N GLN A 144 11.73 10.52 -13.43
CA GLN A 144 11.81 10.71 -14.89
C GLN A 144 12.23 12.14 -15.25
N ARG A 145 11.71 13.14 -14.56
CA ARG A 145 12.11 14.54 -14.69
C ARG A 145 13.60 14.73 -14.41
N ASP A 146 14.10 14.06 -13.37
CA ASP A 146 15.50 14.14 -12.95
C ASP A 146 16.43 13.21 -13.77
N GLY A 147 15.89 12.54 -14.79
CA GLY A 147 16.64 11.67 -15.72
C GLY A 147 17.13 10.35 -15.11
N ILE A 148 16.62 9.98 -13.93
CA ILE A 148 16.99 8.75 -13.23
C ILE A 148 16.26 7.54 -13.83
N LEU A 149 14.95 7.64 -14.06
CA LEU A 149 14.18 6.60 -14.73
C LEU A 149 14.01 6.89 -16.22
N ARG A 150 13.88 5.81 -17.00
CA ARG A 150 13.53 5.89 -18.42
C ARG A 150 12.19 6.60 -18.60
N LYS A 151 12.04 7.30 -19.74
CA LYS A 151 10.81 8.02 -20.09
C LYS A 151 9.75 7.10 -20.68
N ASP A 152 9.44 6.01 -19.94
CA ASP A 152 8.30 5.15 -20.24
C ASP A 152 7.00 5.83 -19.82
N HIS A 153 5.84 5.28 -20.24
CA HIS A 153 4.55 5.82 -19.81
C HIS A 153 4.38 5.66 -18.29
N PRO A 154 4.20 6.74 -17.52
CA PRO A 154 4.29 6.70 -16.04
C PRO A 154 3.31 5.73 -15.40
N LEU A 155 2.08 5.63 -15.93
CA LEU A 155 1.06 4.72 -15.38
C LEU A 155 1.39 3.25 -15.66
N GLU A 156 1.97 2.93 -16.81
CA GLU A 156 2.40 1.57 -17.14
C GLU A 156 3.56 1.14 -16.24
N LEU A 157 4.51 2.06 -16.04
CA LEU A 157 5.63 1.83 -15.14
C LEU A 157 5.16 1.69 -13.68
N ALA A 158 4.20 2.53 -13.25
CA ALA A 158 3.61 2.42 -11.93
C ALA A 158 2.91 1.06 -11.71
N GLN A 159 2.16 0.58 -12.71
CA GLN A 159 1.52 -0.73 -12.63
C GLN A 159 2.53 -1.87 -12.55
N TYR A 160 3.61 -1.80 -13.34
CA TYR A 160 4.68 -2.80 -13.32
C TYR A 160 5.35 -2.86 -11.93
N ILE A 161 5.73 -1.70 -11.40
CA ILE A 161 6.38 -1.58 -10.09
C ILE A 161 5.44 -2.07 -8.98
N TRP A 162 4.18 -1.63 -9.02
CA TRP A 162 3.18 -2.05 -8.06
C TRP A 162 2.94 -3.56 -8.09
N ALA A 163 2.81 -4.17 -9.25
CA ALA A 163 2.65 -5.62 -9.38
C ALA A 163 3.81 -6.39 -8.74
N ASN A 164 5.04 -5.88 -8.86
CA ASN A 164 6.22 -6.50 -8.26
C ASN A 164 6.16 -6.44 -6.72
N VAL A 165 6.01 -5.25 -6.13
CA VAL A 165 5.98 -5.10 -4.67
C VAL A 165 4.73 -5.76 -4.06
N HIS A 166 3.60 -5.75 -4.78
CA HIS A 166 2.38 -6.43 -4.36
C HIS A 166 2.55 -7.96 -4.32
N GLY A 167 3.19 -8.53 -5.33
CA GLY A 167 3.49 -9.97 -5.36
C GLY A 167 4.38 -10.40 -4.20
N ILE A 168 5.43 -9.63 -3.90
CA ILE A 168 6.30 -9.88 -2.74
C ILE A 168 5.52 -9.76 -1.43
N ALA A 169 4.70 -8.72 -1.29
CA ALA A 169 3.86 -8.50 -0.12
C ALA A 169 2.90 -9.67 0.12
N MET A 170 2.23 -10.16 -0.93
CA MET A 170 1.35 -11.34 -0.84
C MET A 170 2.12 -12.58 -0.40
N PHE A 171 3.28 -12.86 -0.99
CA PHE A 171 4.12 -13.99 -0.58
C PHE A 171 4.59 -13.88 0.86
N ALA A 172 4.90 -12.66 1.31
CA ALA A 172 5.33 -12.41 2.69
C ALA A 172 4.21 -12.72 3.70
N ILE A 173 2.98 -12.20 3.46
CA ILE A 173 1.85 -12.41 4.38
C ILE A 173 1.29 -13.83 4.35
N ASP A 174 1.53 -14.57 3.25
CA ASP A 174 1.11 -15.97 3.12
C ASP A 174 2.20 -16.97 3.56
N GLY A 175 3.36 -16.46 4.03
CA GLY A 175 4.46 -17.29 4.51
C GLY A 175 5.17 -18.09 3.41
N LEU A 176 5.11 -17.62 2.16
CA LEU A 176 5.67 -18.31 0.98
C LEU A 176 7.11 -17.88 0.66
N LEU A 177 7.63 -16.84 1.32
CA LEU A 177 9.02 -16.43 1.16
C LEU A 177 9.94 -17.46 1.85
N ARG A 178 11.02 -17.85 1.15
CA ARG A 178 12.05 -18.76 1.70
C ARG A 178 13.19 -18.01 2.39
N GLN A 179 13.38 -16.75 2.06
CA GLN A 179 14.37 -15.84 2.64
C GLN A 179 13.69 -14.82 3.56
N PRO A 180 14.46 -14.18 4.47
CA PRO A 180 13.97 -13.04 5.23
C PRO A 180 13.43 -11.95 4.32
N VAL A 181 12.33 -11.33 4.72
CA VAL A 181 11.62 -10.32 3.89
C VAL A 181 12.55 -9.17 3.47
N ASP A 182 13.44 -8.72 4.35
CA ASP A 182 14.38 -7.62 4.03
C ASP A 182 15.42 -8.00 2.97
N GLU A 183 15.81 -9.26 2.89
CA GLU A 183 16.70 -9.75 1.82
C GLU A 183 15.96 -9.74 0.47
N VAL A 184 14.70 -10.18 0.45
CA VAL A 184 13.88 -10.18 -0.75
C VAL A 184 13.60 -8.73 -1.22
N ILE A 185 13.32 -7.81 -0.30
CA ILE A 185 13.15 -6.39 -0.59
C ILE A 185 14.40 -5.82 -1.28
N ARG A 186 15.58 -6.02 -0.69
CA ARG A 186 16.84 -5.53 -1.24
C ARG A 186 17.11 -6.10 -2.63
N PHE A 187 17.00 -7.41 -2.78
CA PHE A 187 17.22 -8.09 -4.06
C PHE A 187 16.28 -7.60 -5.14
N SER A 188 14.97 -7.50 -4.82
CA SER A 188 13.96 -7.00 -5.75
C SER A 188 14.24 -5.57 -6.20
N HIS A 189 14.61 -4.70 -5.26
CA HIS A 189 14.93 -3.31 -5.55
C HIS A 189 16.13 -3.21 -6.53
N GLU A 190 17.23 -3.92 -6.25
CA GLU A 190 18.42 -3.92 -7.11
C GLU A 190 18.08 -4.39 -8.54
N ARG A 191 17.28 -5.45 -8.68
CA ARG A 191 16.90 -6.01 -9.97
C ARG A 191 15.92 -5.13 -10.73
N MET A 192 14.93 -4.57 -10.04
CA MET A 192 13.95 -3.68 -10.63
C MET A 192 14.61 -2.40 -11.15
N LEU A 193 15.45 -1.75 -10.35
CA LEU A 193 16.17 -0.55 -10.78
C LEU A 193 17.08 -0.82 -11.97
N GLY A 194 17.79 -1.94 -11.99
CA GLY A 194 18.63 -2.33 -13.15
C GLY A 194 17.87 -2.43 -14.46
N GLY A 195 16.55 -2.68 -14.40
CA GLY A 195 15.67 -2.74 -15.58
C GLY A 195 15.06 -1.41 -16.01
N ILE A 196 14.87 -0.44 -15.11
CA ILE A 196 14.11 0.80 -15.36
C ILE A 196 14.93 2.08 -15.28
N VAL A 197 16.17 2.03 -14.74
CA VAL A 197 17.08 3.19 -14.68
C VAL A 197 17.63 3.50 -16.07
N THR A 198 17.83 4.78 -16.36
CA THR A 198 18.50 5.24 -17.57
C THR A 198 19.94 4.73 -17.59
N ALA A 199 20.33 4.02 -18.65
CA ALA A 199 21.72 3.61 -18.83
C ALA A 199 22.62 4.86 -18.84
N LYS A 200 23.63 4.92 -17.97
CA LYS A 200 24.69 5.93 -18.09
C LYS A 200 25.34 5.72 -19.45
N THR A 201 25.26 6.70 -20.34
CA THR A 201 25.93 6.67 -21.63
C THR A 201 27.45 6.72 -21.37
N SER A 202 28.07 5.55 -21.21
CA SER A 202 29.52 5.40 -21.28
C SER A 202 29.89 5.25 -22.74
N ASP A 203 29.79 6.30 -23.53
CA ASP A 203 30.38 6.32 -24.88
C ASP A 203 30.96 7.69 -25.13
N GLN A 204 32.17 7.91 -24.64
CA GLN A 204 33.19 8.68 -25.29
C GLN A 204 34.34 7.71 -25.65
N ARG A 205 34.16 6.94 -26.71
CA ARG A 205 35.33 6.41 -27.41
C ARG A 205 36.10 7.63 -27.94
N PRO A 206 37.37 7.80 -27.57
CA PRO A 206 38.20 8.81 -28.24
C PRO A 206 38.29 8.44 -29.71
N ALA A 207 38.00 9.41 -30.58
CA ALA A 207 38.21 9.29 -32.02
C ALA A 207 39.69 8.94 -32.22
N THR A 208 39.97 7.73 -32.68
CA THR A 208 41.28 7.36 -33.23
C THR A 208 41.47 8.15 -34.49
N SER A 209 42.30 9.18 -34.40
CA SER A 209 42.84 9.88 -35.55
C SER A 209 43.70 8.91 -36.36
N ASP A 210 43.15 8.38 -37.45
CA ASP A 210 43.90 7.64 -38.47
C ASP A 210 44.69 8.65 -39.29
N GLN A 211 45.92 8.95 -38.87
CA GLN A 211 46.94 9.56 -39.71
C GLN A 211 47.65 8.44 -40.46
N ARG A 212 47.10 8.07 -41.62
CA ARG A 212 47.94 7.44 -42.65
C ARG A 212 48.56 8.53 -43.51
N GLY A 213 49.78 8.82 -43.19
CA GLY A 213 50.68 9.55 -44.07
C GLY A 213 50.93 8.77 -45.36
N VAL A 214 50.90 9.49 -46.41
CA VAL A 214 51.33 9.15 -47.75
C VAL A 214 52.87 9.08 -47.79
N GLU A 215 53.45 7.99 -48.25
CA GLU A 215 54.57 7.91 -49.20
C GLU A 215 54.47 6.62 -49.99
#